data_f5542e485379d1726ce43cc5383e31e7
#
_entry.id   f5542e485379d1726ce43cc5383e31e7
#
_cell.length_a   1.000
_cell.length_b   1.000
_cell.length_c   1.000
_cell.angle_alpha   90.00
_cell.angle_beta   90.00
_cell.angle_gamma   90.00
#
_symmetry.space_group_name_H-M   'P 1'
#
loop_
_entity.id
_entity.type
_entity.pdbx_description
1 polymer ?
#
loop_
_entity_poly.entity_id
_entity_poly.type
_entity_poly.pdbx_seq_one_letter_code
_entity_poly.pdbx_strand_id
1 'polypeptide(L)'
;MKLLKVVIAINIVLVSIGLVVFIGASMYAVTTINLLSNSVYYAQRMPHKEGTEPDLVMLIENMGSVYTPKIEGIRYDDDGRNFIENSTNLTGKPTSFDEFAGGYGYSDQNDVTYKFNKNFELEWALDKDYKKIDIATIDETKIKGEIRETLKPILDVQSKPVVNLQWL
;
A
#
# COMPACT_ATOMS: atom_id res chain seq x y z
N MET A 1 -33.94 46.69 -20.13
CA MET A 1 -34.15 46.02 -18.82
C MET A 1 -34.30 44.51 -18.89
N LYS A 2 -35.14 43.92 -19.77
CA LYS A 2 -35.33 42.45 -19.84
C LYS A 2 -34.07 41.68 -20.17
N LEU A 3 -33.28 42.11 -21.17
CA LEU A 3 -32.03 41.44 -21.60
C LEU A 3 -30.99 41.38 -20.48
N LEU A 4 -30.80 42.46 -19.73
CA LEU A 4 -29.85 42.50 -18.62
C LEU A 4 -30.21 41.47 -17.52
N LYS A 5 -31.51 41.33 -17.19
CA LYS A 5 -31.97 40.35 -16.21
C LYS A 5 -31.72 38.91 -16.67
N VAL A 6 -31.89 38.62 -17.96
CA VAL A 6 -31.61 37.31 -18.55
C VAL A 6 -30.10 36.99 -18.50
N VAL A 7 -29.24 37.95 -18.86
CA VAL A 7 -27.78 37.77 -18.78
C VAL A 7 -27.34 37.55 -17.34
N ILE A 8 -27.86 38.29 -16.38
CA ILE A 8 -27.56 38.10 -14.96
C ILE A 8 -27.99 36.69 -14.50
N ALA A 9 -29.21 36.27 -14.85
CA ALA A 9 -29.71 34.94 -14.47
C ALA A 9 -28.83 33.80 -15.03
N ILE A 10 -28.43 33.91 -16.31
CA ILE A 10 -27.53 32.92 -16.93
C ILE A 10 -26.18 32.87 -16.20
N ASN A 11 -25.59 34.03 -15.88
CA ASN A 11 -24.31 34.06 -15.15
C ASN A 11 -24.43 33.43 -13.74
N ILE A 12 -25.52 33.69 -13.03
CA ILE A 12 -25.77 33.08 -11.70
C ILE A 12 -25.85 31.56 -11.83
N VAL A 13 -26.55 31.04 -12.83
CA VAL A 13 -26.68 29.60 -13.06
C VAL A 13 -25.29 28.99 -13.39
N LEU A 14 -24.54 29.61 -14.27
CA LEU A 14 -23.21 29.13 -14.67
C LEU A 14 -22.22 29.11 -13.47
N VAL A 15 -22.23 30.18 -12.67
CA VAL A 15 -21.42 30.26 -11.44
C VAL A 15 -21.84 29.18 -10.43
N SER A 16 -23.14 28.96 -10.27
CA SER A 16 -23.65 27.93 -9.36
C SER A 16 -23.25 26.53 -9.80
N ILE A 17 -23.33 26.20 -11.09
CA ILE A 17 -22.89 24.94 -11.65
C ILE A 17 -21.37 24.78 -11.45
N GLY A 18 -20.59 25.81 -11.76
CA GLY A 18 -19.14 25.82 -11.56
C GLY A 18 -18.76 25.55 -10.10
N LEU A 19 -19.46 26.16 -9.14
CA LEU A 19 -19.23 25.95 -7.72
C LEU A 19 -19.56 24.50 -7.28
N VAL A 20 -20.66 23.94 -7.74
CA VAL A 20 -21.03 22.54 -7.42
C VAL A 20 -19.99 21.57 -7.97
N VAL A 21 -19.55 21.75 -9.22
CA VAL A 21 -18.51 20.91 -9.84
C VAL A 21 -17.19 21.04 -9.06
N PHE A 22 -16.80 22.26 -8.69
CA PHE A 22 -15.56 22.51 -7.94
C PHE A 22 -15.60 21.84 -6.55
N ILE A 23 -16.71 21.96 -5.82
CA ILE A 23 -16.89 21.31 -4.51
C ILE A 23 -16.82 19.79 -4.68
N GLY A 24 -17.53 19.22 -5.65
CA GLY A 24 -17.53 17.78 -5.92
C GLY A 24 -16.14 17.25 -6.25
N ALA A 25 -15.41 17.95 -7.14
CA ALA A 25 -14.03 17.58 -7.49
C ALA A 25 -13.09 17.68 -6.29
N SER A 26 -13.22 18.73 -5.46
CA SER A 26 -12.42 18.90 -4.26
C SER A 26 -12.68 17.80 -3.22
N MET A 27 -13.94 17.44 -3.00
CA MET A 27 -14.32 16.35 -2.10
C MET A 27 -13.75 15.01 -2.60
N TYR A 28 -13.87 14.74 -3.89
CA TYR A 28 -13.31 13.52 -4.50
C TYR A 28 -11.80 13.46 -4.30
N ALA A 29 -11.07 14.54 -4.59
CA ALA A 29 -9.62 14.58 -4.42
C ALA A 29 -9.20 14.35 -2.95
N VAL A 30 -9.85 15.03 -2.00
CA VAL A 30 -9.56 14.87 -0.56
C VAL A 30 -9.85 13.44 -0.10
N THR A 31 -10.97 12.86 -0.53
CA THR A 31 -11.33 11.48 -0.19
C THR A 31 -10.30 10.49 -0.75
N THR A 32 -9.92 10.65 -2.01
CA THR A 32 -8.92 9.77 -2.66
C THR A 32 -7.56 9.86 -1.95
N ILE A 33 -7.07 11.07 -1.68
CA ILE A 33 -5.82 11.27 -0.95
C ILE A 33 -5.89 10.64 0.44
N ASN A 34 -7.00 10.83 1.16
CA ASN A 34 -7.20 10.24 2.48
C ASN A 34 -7.16 8.70 2.43
N LEU A 35 -7.87 8.09 1.47
CA LEU A 35 -7.92 6.63 1.32
C LEU A 35 -6.54 6.06 0.96
N LEU A 36 -5.80 6.67 0.05
CA LEU A 36 -4.46 6.23 -0.34
C LEU A 36 -3.47 6.38 0.83
N SER A 37 -3.40 7.56 1.44
CA SER A 37 -2.45 7.83 2.53
C SER A 37 -2.70 7.01 3.79
N ASN A 38 -3.91 6.52 4.01
CA ASN A 38 -4.29 5.72 5.17
C ASN A 38 -4.71 4.30 4.80
N SER A 39 -4.36 3.84 3.60
CA SER A 39 -4.77 2.54 3.07
C SER A 39 -4.37 1.38 3.99
N VAL A 40 -3.16 1.41 4.55
CA VAL A 40 -2.68 0.41 5.51
C VAL A 40 -3.53 0.41 6.79
N TYR A 41 -3.82 1.59 7.36
CA TYR A 41 -4.68 1.71 8.55
C TYR A 41 -6.07 1.10 8.31
N TYR A 42 -6.66 1.36 7.14
CA TYR A 42 -7.97 0.80 6.79
C TYR A 42 -7.88 -0.71 6.58
N ALA A 43 -6.88 -1.19 5.84
CA ALA A 43 -6.66 -2.60 5.56
C ALA A 43 -6.49 -3.45 6.83
N GLN A 44 -5.76 -2.94 7.84
CA GLN A 44 -5.60 -3.59 9.15
C GLN A 44 -6.92 -3.83 9.90
N ARG A 45 -8.00 -3.13 9.52
CA ARG A 45 -9.31 -3.14 10.22
C ARG A 45 -10.45 -3.67 9.38
N MET A 46 -10.19 -3.96 8.12
CA MET A 46 -11.19 -4.55 7.24
C MET A 46 -11.24 -6.07 7.46
N PRO A 47 -12.44 -6.67 7.48
CA PRO A 47 -12.57 -8.11 7.42
C PRO A 47 -11.89 -8.64 6.16
N HIS A 48 -11.03 -9.65 6.29
CA HIS A 48 -10.35 -10.26 5.16
C HIS A 48 -10.23 -11.78 5.33
N LYS A 49 -10.03 -12.48 4.23
CA LYS A 49 -9.75 -13.91 4.24
C LYS A 49 -8.36 -14.13 4.84
N GLU A 50 -8.24 -15.12 5.71
CA GLU A 50 -6.95 -15.50 6.30
C GLU A 50 -5.90 -15.76 5.20
N GLY A 51 -4.71 -15.25 5.40
CA GLY A 51 -3.56 -15.40 4.50
C GLY A 51 -3.52 -14.43 3.32
N THR A 52 -4.46 -13.47 3.18
CA THR A 52 -4.44 -12.48 2.08
C THR A 52 -3.62 -11.22 2.38
N GLU A 53 -3.27 -10.97 3.64
CA GLU A 53 -2.37 -9.91 4.12
C GLU A 53 -2.62 -8.52 3.49
N PRO A 54 -3.85 -7.97 3.56
CA PRO A 54 -4.22 -6.77 2.83
C PRO A 54 -3.45 -5.51 3.25
N ASP A 55 -2.99 -5.43 4.49
CA ASP A 55 -2.19 -4.31 4.99
C ASP A 55 -0.76 -4.32 4.42
N LEU A 56 -0.15 -5.51 4.21
CA LEU A 56 1.13 -5.64 3.51
C LEU A 56 0.99 -5.25 2.05
N VAL A 57 -0.09 -5.69 1.40
CA VAL A 57 -0.43 -5.31 0.03
C VAL A 57 -0.58 -3.80 -0.10
N MET A 58 -1.41 -3.18 0.77
CA MET A 58 -1.62 -1.74 0.75
C MET A 58 -0.36 -0.94 1.06
N LEU A 59 0.52 -1.45 1.92
CA LEU A 59 1.81 -0.82 2.21
C LEU A 59 2.67 -0.74 0.95
N ILE A 60 2.85 -1.84 0.23
CA ILE A 60 3.73 -1.88 -0.91
C ILE A 60 3.13 -1.18 -2.15
N GLU A 61 1.85 -1.39 -2.44
CA GLU A 61 1.19 -0.78 -3.60
C GLU A 61 1.01 0.74 -3.50
N ASN A 62 0.89 1.27 -2.28
CA ASN A 62 0.69 2.70 -2.03
C ASN A 62 1.88 3.36 -1.34
N MET A 63 3.08 2.81 -1.44
CA MET A 63 4.27 3.26 -0.70
C MET A 63 4.57 4.76 -0.90
N GLY A 64 4.38 5.29 -2.10
CA GLY A 64 4.53 6.72 -2.37
C GLY A 64 3.46 7.63 -1.74
N SER A 65 2.39 7.07 -1.18
CA SER A 65 1.28 7.82 -0.56
C SER A 65 1.13 7.54 0.93
N VAL A 66 1.52 6.36 1.40
CA VAL A 66 1.46 5.91 2.79
C VAL A 66 2.60 6.54 3.59
N TYR A 67 2.37 6.76 4.89
CA TYR A 67 3.43 7.23 5.77
C TYR A 67 4.53 6.16 5.95
N THR A 68 5.72 6.48 5.47
CA THR A 68 6.94 5.66 5.62
C THR A 68 7.87 6.33 6.63
N PRO A 69 7.95 5.85 7.88
CA PRO A 69 8.77 6.45 8.91
C PRO A 69 10.26 6.28 8.59
N LYS A 70 11.07 7.28 8.94
CA LYS A 70 12.52 7.14 8.86
C LYS A 70 13.01 6.27 10.02
N ILE A 71 13.35 5.02 9.71
CA ILE A 71 13.84 4.03 10.68
C ILE A 71 15.27 3.64 10.27
N GLU A 72 16.20 3.62 11.25
CA GLU A 72 17.56 3.18 10.99
C GLU A 72 17.57 1.72 10.51
N GLY A 73 18.30 1.45 9.42
CA GLY A 73 18.37 0.13 8.80
C GLY A 73 17.17 -0.25 7.92
N ILE A 74 16.15 0.61 7.78
CA ILE A 74 15.08 0.42 6.80
C ILE A 74 15.25 1.42 5.66
N ARG A 75 15.27 0.91 4.44
CA ARG A 75 15.33 1.68 3.20
C ARG A 75 14.05 1.48 2.40
N TYR A 76 13.54 2.56 1.87
CA TYR A 76 12.39 2.60 0.97
C TYR A 76 12.86 3.08 -0.41
N ASP A 77 12.31 2.51 -1.47
CA ASP A 77 12.51 2.94 -2.83
C ASP A 77 11.18 2.85 -3.58
N ASP A 78 10.69 3.97 -4.09
CA ASP A 78 9.45 4.09 -4.88
C ASP A 78 9.74 4.54 -6.33
N ASP A 79 11.02 4.67 -6.70
CA ASP A 79 11.47 5.10 -8.03
C ASP A 79 11.46 3.92 -9.02
N GLY A 80 10.26 3.64 -9.54
CA GLY A 80 10.01 2.66 -10.58
C GLY A 80 9.59 1.26 -10.10
N ARG A 81 9.89 0.87 -8.89
CA ARG A 81 9.40 -0.37 -8.24
C ARG A 81 9.34 -0.15 -6.74
N ASN A 82 8.16 -0.30 -6.15
CA ASN A 82 8.01 -0.21 -4.70
C ASN A 82 8.82 -1.30 -4.00
N PHE A 83 9.72 -0.91 -3.12
CA PHE A 83 10.70 -1.78 -2.50
C PHE A 83 10.99 -1.34 -1.07
N ILE A 84 11.00 -2.28 -0.13
CA ILE A 84 11.36 -2.06 1.27
C ILE A 84 12.47 -3.04 1.62
N GLU A 85 13.61 -2.53 2.08
CA GLU A 85 14.72 -3.32 2.60
C GLU A 85 14.86 -3.10 4.10
N ASN A 86 15.02 -4.16 4.85
CA ASN A 86 15.26 -4.11 6.28
C ASN A 86 16.58 -4.81 6.64
N SER A 87 17.53 -4.03 7.13
CA SER A 87 18.86 -4.47 7.59
C SER A 87 18.99 -4.46 9.11
N THR A 88 17.87 -4.31 9.85
CA THR A 88 17.90 -4.21 11.32
C THR A 88 18.06 -5.56 12.03
N ASN A 89 18.04 -6.67 11.30
CA ASN A 89 18.11 -8.00 11.88
C ASN A 89 19.51 -8.33 12.44
N LEU A 90 19.54 -9.24 13.41
CA LEU A 90 20.76 -9.63 14.11
C LEU A 90 21.80 -10.37 13.24
N THR A 91 21.41 -10.87 12.08
CA THR A 91 22.28 -11.62 11.18
C THR A 91 23.12 -10.71 10.29
N GLY A 92 22.77 -9.42 10.20
CA GLY A 92 23.43 -8.44 9.33
C GLY A 92 23.14 -8.63 7.84
N LYS A 93 22.29 -9.60 7.46
CA LYS A 93 21.83 -9.78 6.09
C LYS A 93 20.46 -9.10 5.91
N PRO A 94 20.31 -8.25 4.88
CA PRO A 94 19.05 -7.58 4.64
C PRO A 94 17.94 -8.58 4.24
N THR A 95 16.71 -8.27 4.62
CA THR A 95 15.52 -8.86 4.04
C THR A 95 14.85 -7.81 3.16
N SER A 96 14.14 -8.22 2.12
CA SER A 96 13.44 -7.27 1.25
C SER A 96 12.02 -7.73 0.94
N PHE A 97 11.14 -6.75 0.77
CA PHE A 97 9.77 -6.95 0.30
C PHE A 97 9.48 -5.94 -0.80
N ASP A 98 8.97 -6.41 -1.93
CA ASP A 98 8.80 -5.57 -3.11
C ASP A 98 7.59 -5.94 -3.96
N GLU A 99 7.18 -4.99 -4.82
CA GLU A 99 6.26 -5.27 -5.91
C GLU A 99 7.04 -5.95 -7.04
N PHE A 100 6.63 -7.17 -7.44
CA PHE A 100 7.39 -7.98 -8.37
C PHE A 100 6.51 -8.74 -9.35
N ALA A 101 6.71 -8.49 -10.66
CA ALA A 101 6.14 -9.28 -11.77
C ALA A 101 4.65 -9.66 -11.59
N GLY A 102 3.81 -8.66 -11.28
CA GLY A 102 2.37 -8.87 -11.13
C GLY A 102 1.93 -9.49 -9.81
N GLY A 103 2.74 -9.35 -8.77
CA GLY A 103 2.47 -9.73 -7.38
C GLY A 103 3.54 -9.19 -6.47
N TYR A 104 4.02 -9.97 -5.49
CA TYR A 104 4.95 -9.49 -4.45
C TYR A 104 6.14 -10.43 -4.33
N GLY A 105 7.33 -9.87 -4.12
CA GLY A 105 8.56 -10.58 -3.84
C GLY A 105 8.98 -10.43 -2.38
N TYR A 106 9.52 -11.47 -1.79
CA TYR A 106 10.19 -11.41 -0.50
C TYR A 106 11.51 -12.17 -0.57
N SER A 107 12.59 -11.53 -0.14
CA SER A 107 13.89 -12.21 0.03
C SER A 107 14.24 -12.24 1.51
N ASP A 108 14.52 -13.45 2.00
CA ASP A 108 14.85 -13.69 3.40
C ASP A 108 16.36 -13.56 3.69
N GLN A 109 16.73 -13.71 4.95
CA GLN A 109 18.13 -13.66 5.41
C GLN A 109 19.03 -14.79 4.86
N ASN A 110 18.46 -15.82 4.26
CA ASN A 110 19.19 -16.94 3.68
C ASN A 110 19.36 -16.80 2.16
N ASP A 111 19.02 -15.63 1.62
CA ASP A 111 19.01 -15.35 0.18
C ASP A 111 18.00 -16.24 -0.57
N VAL A 112 16.93 -16.69 0.10
CA VAL A 112 15.79 -17.36 -0.54
C VAL A 112 14.80 -16.31 -0.98
N THR A 113 14.41 -16.36 -2.25
CA THR A 113 13.41 -15.46 -2.83
C THR A 113 12.07 -16.17 -2.99
N TYR A 114 11.03 -15.59 -2.45
CA TYR A 114 9.64 -16.06 -2.51
C TYR A 114 8.84 -15.12 -3.39
N LYS A 115 8.03 -15.68 -4.28
CA LYS A 115 7.10 -14.92 -5.13
C LYS A 115 5.67 -15.26 -4.75
N PHE A 116 4.91 -14.22 -4.46
CA PHE A 116 3.47 -14.30 -4.20
C PHE A 116 2.68 -13.67 -5.34
N ASN A 117 1.50 -14.21 -5.63
CA ASN A 117 0.54 -13.60 -6.54
C ASN A 117 -0.16 -12.38 -5.89
N LYS A 118 -1.08 -11.73 -6.60
CA LYS A 118 -1.85 -10.59 -6.09
C LYS A 118 -2.80 -10.92 -4.93
N ASN A 119 -3.12 -12.19 -4.71
CA ASN A 119 -3.90 -12.66 -3.56
C ASN A 119 -3.03 -13.02 -2.36
N PHE A 120 -1.73 -12.76 -2.44
CA PHE A 120 -0.73 -13.13 -1.44
C PHE A 120 -0.60 -14.64 -1.22
N GLU A 121 -0.78 -15.44 -2.29
CA GLU A 121 -0.56 -16.89 -2.31
C GLU A 121 0.81 -17.18 -2.94
N LEU A 122 1.58 -18.10 -2.37
CA LEU A 122 2.93 -18.43 -2.84
C LEU A 122 2.87 -19.14 -4.20
N GLU A 123 3.55 -18.57 -5.20
CA GLU A 123 3.63 -19.13 -6.55
C GLU A 123 4.90 -19.96 -6.79
N TRP A 124 6.03 -19.47 -6.30
CA TRP A 124 7.33 -20.16 -6.40
C TRP A 124 8.33 -19.59 -5.40
N ALA A 125 9.39 -20.37 -5.17
CA ALA A 125 10.56 -19.93 -4.42
C ALA A 125 11.85 -20.37 -5.09
N LEU A 126 12.91 -19.58 -4.91
CA LEU A 126 14.26 -19.85 -5.41
C LEU A 126 15.24 -19.78 -4.25
N ASP A 127 16.20 -20.70 -4.23
CA ASP A 127 17.34 -20.62 -3.32
C ASP A 127 18.38 -19.58 -3.78
N LYS A 128 19.45 -19.40 -2.99
CA LYS A 128 20.55 -18.50 -3.28
C LYS A 128 21.28 -18.78 -4.61
N ASP A 129 21.15 -19.99 -5.15
CA ASP A 129 21.74 -20.43 -6.42
C ASP A 129 20.72 -20.36 -7.58
N TYR A 130 19.56 -19.67 -7.35
CA TYR A 130 18.44 -19.52 -8.29
C TYR A 130 17.79 -20.86 -8.70
N LYS A 131 17.91 -21.90 -7.88
CA LYS A 131 17.22 -23.17 -8.10
C LYS A 131 15.85 -23.14 -7.46
N LYS A 132 14.86 -23.71 -8.16
CA LYS A 132 13.50 -23.83 -7.65
C LYS A 132 13.44 -24.71 -6.40
N ILE A 133 12.77 -24.21 -5.38
CA ILE A 133 12.40 -24.95 -4.19
C ILE A 133 10.99 -25.52 -4.42
N ASP A 134 10.75 -26.76 -3.99
CA ASP A 134 9.40 -27.33 -4.01
C ASP A 134 8.52 -26.60 -3.00
N ILE A 135 7.51 -25.85 -3.49
CA ILE A 135 6.62 -25.06 -2.65
C ILE A 135 5.82 -25.92 -1.65
N ALA A 136 5.61 -27.21 -1.95
CA ALA A 136 4.93 -28.11 -1.02
C ALA A 136 5.72 -28.35 0.28
N THR A 137 7.02 -28.05 0.27
CA THR A 137 7.91 -28.15 1.45
C THR A 137 7.99 -26.85 2.25
N ILE A 138 7.42 -25.76 1.75
CA ILE A 138 7.47 -24.43 2.36
C ILE A 138 6.28 -24.24 3.28
N ASP A 139 6.55 -23.84 4.51
CA ASP A 139 5.50 -23.33 5.41
C ASP A 139 5.20 -21.86 5.05
N GLU A 140 4.19 -21.68 4.19
CA GLU A 140 3.75 -20.37 3.71
C GLU A 140 3.33 -19.46 4.87
N THR A 141 2.69 -20.00 5.90
CA THR A 141 2.26 -19.22 7.08
C THR A 141 3.46 -18.66 7.83
N LYS A 142 4.51 -19.46 7.97
CA LYS A 142 5.77 -19.01 8.59
C LYS A 142 6.41 -17.87 7.78
N ILE A 143 6.50 -18.00 6.46
CA ILE A 143 7.09 -16.95 5.61
C ILE A 143 6.27 -15.65 5.69
N LYS A 144 4.95 -15.73 5.65
CA LYS A 144 4.08 -14.55 5.84
C LYS A 144 4.30 -13.90 7.21
N GLY A 145 4.49 -14.69 8.25
CA GLY A 145 4.85 -14.21 9.58
C GLY A 145 6.20 -13.48 9.59
N GLU A 146 7.21 -14.00 8.90
CA GLU A 146 8.52 -13.36 8.77
C GLU A 146 8.44 -12.02 8.01
N ILE A 147 7.66 -11.96 6.92
CA ILE A 147 7.39 -10.71 6.20
C ILE A 147 6.76 -9.68 7.15
N ARG A 148 5.74 -10.10 7.90
CA ARG A 148 5.04 -9.23 8.86
C ARG A 148 5.96 -8.70 9.94
N GLU A 149 6.81 -9.54 10.53
CA GLU A 149 7.80 -9.11 11.53
C GLU A 149 8.83 -8.15 10.93
N THR A 150 9.29 -8.41 9.68
CA THR A 150 10.20 -7.53 8.95
C THR A 150 9.61 -6.13 8.77
N LEU A 151 8.31 -6.03 8.47
CA LEU A 151 7.61 -4.79 8.18
C LEU A 151 6.89 -4.18 9.40
N LYS A 152 6.89 -4.89 10.54
CA LYS A 152 6.22 -4.47 11.78
C LYS A 152 6.54 -3.04 12.20
N PRO A 153 7.80 -2.55 12.17
CA PRO A 153 8.11 -1.18 12.54
C PRO A 153 7.39 -0.13 11.71
N ILE A 154 7.02 -0.46 10.47
CA ILE A 154 6.29 0.42 9.56
C ILE A 154 4.77 0.29 9.79
N LEU A 155 4.29 -0.94 9.98
CA LEU A 155 2.87 -1.23 10.18
C LEU A 155 2.34 -0.65 11.49
N ASP A 156 3.14 -0.72 12.56
CA ASP A 156 2.74 -0.28 13.91
C ASP A 156 2.61 1.24 14.05
N VAL A 157 3.23 2.03 13.18
CA VAL A 157 3.17 3.49 13.23
C VAL A 157 2.05 4.09 12.38
N GLN A 158 1.28 3.26 11.67
CA GLN A 158 0.15 3.72 10.87
C GLN A 158 -0.98 4.22 11.77
N SER A 159 -1.09 5.54 11.89
CA SER A 159 -1.99 6.20 12.80
C SER A 159 -3.41 6.32 12.24
N LYS A 160 -4.38 6.48 13.15
CA LYS A 160 -5.76 6.77 12.78
C LYS A 160 -5.83 8.08 11.98
N PRO A 161 -6.48 8.09 10.80
CA PRO A 161 -6.65 9.30 10.01
C PRO A 161 -7.46 10.37 10.74
N VAL A 162 -7.15 11.64 10.48
CA VAL A 162 -7.89 12.78 11.05
C VAL A 162 -9.37 12.71 10.68
N VAL A 163 -9.66 12.34 9.43
CA VAL A 163 -11.01 12.04 8.94
C VAL A 163 -11.09 10.56 8.67
N ASN A 164 -11.81 9.81 9.52
CA ASN A 164 -11.98 8.38 9.33
C ASN A 164 -13.13 8.11 8.34
N LEU A 165 -12.81 7.49 7.20
CA LEU A 165 -13.72 7.12 6.12
C LEU A 165 -14.07 5.62 6.13
N GLN A 166 -13.82 4.89 7.20
CA GLN A 166 -14.07 3.44 7.29
C GLN A 166 -15.56 3.04 7.10
N TRP A 167 -16.45 4.02 7.15
CA TRP A 167 -17.90 3.83 6.96
C TRP A 167 -18.34 3.90 5.47
N LEU A 168 -17.46 4.29 4.55
CA LEU A 168 -17.70 4.27 3.11
C LEU A 168 -17.47 2.88 2.52
#